data_2a0ac39541f0b71afaaa2d074beece8e
#
_entry.id   2a0ac39541f0b71afaaa2d074beece8e
#
_cell.length_a   1.000
_cell.length_b   1.000
_cell.length_c   1.000
_cell.angle_alpha   90.00
_cell.angle_beta   90.00
_cell.angle_gamma   90.00
#
_symmetry.space_group_name_H-M   'P 1'
#
loop_
_entity.id
_entity.type
_entity.pdbx_description
1 polymer ?
#
loop_
_entity_poly.entity_id
_entity_poly.type
_entity_poly.pdbx_seq_one_letter_code
_entity_poly.pdbx_strand_id
1 'polypeptide(L)'
;MVVSTVRPGINLDQIKKIILDEIKTICINEVTDKEIEKSKNGIKSQFVFAMQNIDTVADYLNHHKFHLGEPNSFEFDLNRYNSVDKVSIKSAVNNYLTKPFVELRIISKG
;
A
#
# COMPACT_ATOMS: atom_id res chain seq x y z
N MET A 1 3.62 -5.21 3.28
CA MET A 1 4.24 -4.79 4.55
C MET A 1 3.38 -3.69 5.15
N VAL A 2 3.09 -3.77 6.46
CA VAL A 2 2.41 -2.69 7.20
C VAL A 2 3.44 -2.07 8.14
N VAL A 3 3.58 -0.75 8.12
CA VAL A 3 4.50 0.00 8.98
C VAL A 3 3.73 1.04 9.77
N SER A 4 3.98 1.14 11.06
CA SER A 4 3.38 2.14 11.92
C SER A 4 4.45 2.79 12.80
N THR A 5 4.47 4.12 12.81
CA THR A 5 5.32 4.90 13.71
C THR A 5 4.45 5.50 14.80
N VAL A 6 4.80 5.25 16.05
CA VAL A 6 4.04 5.71 17.21
C VAL A 6 4.76 6.82 17.96
N ARG A 7 4.00 7.69 18.62
CA ARG A 7 4.56 8.72 19.47
C ARG A 7 5.12 8.10 20.77
N PRO A 8 6.12 8.72 21.40
CA PRO A 8 6.61 8.27 22.70
C PRO A 8 5.47 8.10 23.72
N GLY A 9 5.52 7.04 24.51
CA GLY A 9 4.51 6.73 25.52
C GLY A 9 3.28 5.96 25.04
N ILE A 10 3.15 5.69 23.75
CA ILE A 10 2.05 4.86 23.21
C ILE A 10 2.43 3.38 23.30
N ASN A 11 1.49 2.58 23.80
CA ASN A 11 1.66 1.14 23.90
C ASN A 11 1.58 0.48 22.49
N LEU A 12 2.66 -0.19 22.11
CA LEU A 12 2.76 -0.88 20.80
C LEU A 12 1.73 -2.01 20.62
N ASP A 13 1.34 -2.68 21.73
CA ASP A 13 0.34 -3.75 21.66
C ASP A 13 -1.06 -3.21 21.35
N GLN A 14 -1.37 -2.00 21.79
CA GLN A 14 -2.62 -1.32 21.40
C GLN A 14 -2.64 -1.00 19.91
N ILE A 15 -1.53 -0.49 19.36
CA ILE A 15 -1.43 -0.20 17.94
C ILE A 15 -1.54 -1.48 17.10
N LYS A 16 -0.85 -2.54 17.51
CA LYS A 16 -0.98 -3.84 16.89
C LYS A 16 -2.42 -4.33 16.85
N LYS A 17 -3.12 -4.23 17.99
CA LYS A 17 -4.52 -4.62 18.09
C LYS A 17 -5.40 -3.83 17.12
N ILE A 18 -5.23 -2.50 17.06
CA ILE A 18 -5.97 -1.64 16.14
C ILE A 18 -5.74 -2.07 14.69
N ILE A 19 -4.48 -2.29 14.29
CA ILE A 19 -4.14 -2.72 12.93
C ILE A 19 -4.83 -4.07 12.59
N LEU A 20 -4.76 -5.03 13.50
CA LEU A 20 -5.37 -6.35 13.28
C LEU A 20 -6.89 -6.28 13.26
N ASP A 21 -7.51 -5.43 14.05
CA ASP A 21 -8.96 -5.22 14.05
C ASP A 21 -9.43 -4.52 12.76
N GLU A 22 -8.67 -3.56 12.25
CA GLU A 22 -8.96 -2.95 10.93
C GLU A 22 -8.85 -3.97 9.79
N ILE A 23 -7.82 -4.82 9.78
CA ILE A 23 -7.70 -5.89 8.80
C ILE A 23 -8.92 -6.83 8.85
N LYS A 24 -9.37 -7.22 10.04
CA LYS A 24 -10.58 -8.03 10.20
C LYS A 24 -11.83 -7.31 9.72
N THR A 25 -11.93 -6.01 9.99
CA THR A 25 -13.06 -5.19 9.53
C THR A 25 -13.16 -5.17 8.02
N ILE A 26 -12.04 -5.03 7.30
CA ILE A 26 -12.00 -5.10 5.82
C ILE A 26 -12.41 -6.50 5.31
N CYS A 27 -12.08 -7.56 6.05
CA CYS A 27 -12.50 -8.92 5.70
C CYS A 27 -14.03 -9.12 5.82
N ILE A 28 -14.64 -8.51 6.82
CA ILE A 28 -16.07 -8.66 7.15
C ILE A 28 -16.90 -7.66 6.36
N ASN A 29 -16.53 -6.38 6.46
CA ASN A 29 -17.20 -5.27 5.80
C ASN A 29 -16.48 -4.98 4.48
N GLU A 30 -17.24 -4.76 3.44
CA GLU A 30 -16.65 -4.35 2.16
C GLU A 30 -16.17 -2.90 2.23
N VAL A 31 -15.03 -2.63 1.60
CA VAL A 31 -14.55 -1.27 1.36
C VAL A 31 -15.55 -0.56 0.44
N THR A 32 -15.84 0.70 0.72
CA THR A 32 -16.78 1.47 -0.11
C THR A 32 -16.15 1.92 -1.43
N ASP A 33 -16.97 2.09 -2.47
CA ASP A 33 -16.48 2.61 -3.76
C ASP A 33 -15.81 3.98 -3.61
N LYS A 34 -16.32 4.81 -2.69
CA LYS A 34 -15.74 6.12 -2.40
C LYS A 34 -14.33 6.03 -1.82
N GLU A 35 -14.05 5.06 -0.97
CA GLU A 35 -12.70 4.82 -0.42
C GLU A 35 -11.75 4.31 -1.49
N ILE A 36 -12.22 3.42 -2.36
CA ILE A 36 -11.43 2.92 -3.50
C ILE A 36 -11.09 4.07 -4.45
N GLU A 37 -12.07 4.88 -4.85
CA GLU A 37 -11.88 6.06 -5.69
C GLU A 37 -10.90 7.06 -5.08
N LYS A 38 -11.06 7.37 -3.79
CA LYS A 38 -10.14 8.25 -3.07
C LYS A 38 -8.71 7.72 -3.11
N SER A 39 -8.52 6.43 -2.89
CA SER A 39 -7.20 5.78 -2.91
C SER A 39 -6.59 5.79 -4.31
N LYS A 40 -7.39 5.47 -5.35
CA LYS A 40 -6.94 5.54 -6.75
C LYS A 40 -6.52 6.95 -7.15
N ASN A 41 -7.29 7.95 -6.77
CA ASN A 41 -6.97 9.35 -7.04
C ASN A 41 -5.71 9.79 -6.30
N GLY A 42 -5.50 9.33 -5.06
CA GLY A 42 -4.28 9.56 -4.31
C GLY A 42 -3.04 8.99 -5.01
N ILE A 43 -3.12 7.74 -5.48
CA ILE A 43 -2.03 7.08 -6.22
C ILE A 43 -1.73 7.84 -7.54
N LYS A 44 -2.76 8.21 -8.31
CA LYS A 44 -2.59 8.99 -9.54
C LYS A 44 -1.92 10.34 -9.28
N SER A 45 -2.35 11.04 -8.23
CA SER A 45 -1.76 12.33 -7.85
C SER A 45 -0.28 12.18 -7.46
N GLN A 46 0.04 11.20 -6.61
CA GLN A 46 1.43 10.92 -6.22
C GLN A 46 2.30 10.59 -7.44
N PHE A 47 1.77 9.80 -8.36
CA PHE A 47 2.47 9.48 -9.60
C PHE A 47 2.76 10.74 -10.44
N VAL A 48 1.75 11.59 -10.66
CA VAL A 48 1.92 12.84 -11.41
C VAL A 48 2.97 13.75 -10.76
N PHE A 49 2.93 13.89 -9.42
CA PHE A 49 3.93 14.68 -8.70
C PHE A 49 5.34 14.07 -8.79
N ALA A 50 5.45 12.75 -8.71
CA ALA A 50 6.74 12.07 -8.84
C ALA A 50 7.37 12.30 -10.22
N MET A 51 6.56 12.35 -11.28
CA MET A 51 7.04 12.60 -12.65
C MET A 51 7.55 14.02 -12.91
N GLN A 52 7.37 14.95 -11.97
CA GLN A 52 7.94 16.29 -12.06
C GLN A 52 9.46 16.31 -11.73
N ASN A 53 9.97 15.26 -11.11
CA ASN A 53 11.37 15.13 -10.75
C ASN A 53 12.08 14.20 -11.74
N ILE A 54 13.12 14.71 -12.41
CA ILE A 54 13.84 13.97 -13.44
C ILE A 54 14.58 12.73 -12.90
N ASP A 55 15.09 12.80 -11.69
CA ASP A 55 15.77 11.65 -11.05
C ASP A 55 14.77 10.53 -10.78
N THR A 56 13.58 10.88 -10.31
CA THR A 56 12.48 9.93 -10.10
C THR A 56 12.04 9.28 -11.42
N VAL A 57 11.96 10.06 -12.50
CA VAL A 57 11.63 9.52 -13.83
C VAL A 57 12.71 8.53 -14.28
N ALA A 58 13.99 8.86 -14.12
CA ALA A 58 15.09 7.99 -14.48
C ALA A 58 15.06 6.68 -13.67
N ASP A 59 14.81 6.75 -12.38
CA ASP A 59 14.67 5.57 -11.51
C ASP A 59 13.50 4.69 -11.94
N TYR A 60 12.36 5.29 -12.29
CA TYR A 60 11.20 4.55 -12.81
C TYR A 60 11.49 3.82 -14.11
N LEU A 61 12.12 4.50 -15.07
CA LEU A 61 12.49 3.91 -16.35
C LEU A 61 13.45 2.73 -16.17
N ASN A 62 14.45 2.88 -15.30
CA ASN A 62 15.41 1.83 -14.97
C ASN A 62 14.72 0.64 -14.28
N HIS A 63 13.86 0.91 -13.30
CA HIS A 63 13.11 -0.12 -12.58
C HIS A 63 12.20 -0.91 -13.53
N HIS A 64 11.46 -0.24 -14.39
CA HIS A 64 10.58 -0.89 -15.35
C HIS A 64 11.39 -1.69 -16.38
N LYS A 65 12.50 -1.15 -16.88
CA LYS A 65 13.37 -1.88 -17.81
C LYS A 65 13.93 -3.14 -17.16
N PHE A 66 14.37 -3.06 -15.90
CA PHE A 66 14.93 -4.20 -15.19
C PHE A 66 13.91 -5.29 -14.89
N HIS A 67 12.72 -4.93 -14.39
CA HIS A 67 11.71 -5.89 -13.93
C HIS A 67 10.72 -6.33 -15.00
N LEU A 68 10.38 -5.44 -15.95
CA LEU A 68 9.35 -5.68 -16.97
C LEU A 68 9.92 -5.81 -18.37
N GLY A 69 11.21 -5.52 -18.57
CA GLY A 69 11.85 -5.55 -19.88
C GLY A 69 11.53 -4.34 -20.78
N GLU A 70 10.53 -3.53 -20.40
CA GLU A 70 10.06 -2.36 -21.13
C GLU A 70 10.12 -1.11 -20.23
N PRO A 71 10.92 -0.09 -20.58
CA PRO A 71 11.08 1.08 -19.70
C PRO A 71 9.79 1.92 -19.61
N ASN A 72 9.00 1.99 -20.67
CA ASN A 72 7.77 2.79 -20.70
C ASN A 72 6.54 1.96 -20.30
N SER A 73 6.51 1.47 -19.08
CA SER A 73 5.40 0.65 -18.56
C SER A 73 4.45 1.42 -17.64
N PHE A 74 4.42 2.75 -17.72
CA PHE A 74 3.56 3.61 -16.89
C PHE A 74 2.08 3.32 -17.05
N GLU A 75 1.64 3.16 -18.29
CA GLU A 75 0.24 2.84 -18.59
C GLU A 75 -0.16 1.47 -18.02
N PHE A 76 0.73 0.51 -18.07
CA PHE A 76 0.52 -0.81 -17.49
C PHE A 76 0.28 -0.72 -15.97
N ASP A 77 1.10 0.03 -15.24
CA ASP A 77 0.92 0.22 -13.80
C ASP A 77 -0.37 0.98 -13.47
N LEU A 78 -0.68 2.06 -14.19
CA LEU A 78 -1.92 2.80 -14.00
C LEU A 78 -3.15 1.93 -14.26
N ASN A 79 -3.12 1.08 -15.28
CA ASN A 79 -4.22 0.17 -15.59
C ASN A 79 -4.40 -0.90 -14.48
N ARG A 80 -3.32 -1.39 -13.89
CA ARG A 80 -3.39 -2.29 -12.72
C ARG A 80 -4.11 -1.63 -11.56
N TYR A 81 -3.78 -0.38 -11.21
CA TYR A 81 -4.47 0.36 -10.14
C TYR A 81 -5.93 0.66 -10.48
N ASN A 82 -6.21 1.02 -11.73
CA ASN A 82 -7.57 1.30 -12.18
C ASN A 82 -8.49 0.07 -12.13
N SER A 83 -7.94 -1.12 -12.37
CA SER A 83 -8.70 -2.37 -12.36
C SER A 83 -9.04 -2.90 -10.98
N VAL A 84 -8.47 -2.31 -9.91
CA VAL A 84 -8.76 -2.74 -8.53
C VAL A 84 -10.22 -2.45 -8.18
N ASP A 85 -10.89 -3.46 -7.61
CA ASP A 85 -12.26 -3.39 -7.12
C ASP A 85 -12.40 -3.98 -5.70
N LYS A 86 -13.59 -3.96 -5.14
CA LYS A 86 -13.88 -4.51 -3.80
C LYS A 86 -13.50 -5.98 -3.68
N VAL A 87 -13.78 -6.76 -4.72
CA VAL A 87 -13.54 -8.21 -4.72
C VAL A 87 -12.05 -8.51 -4.68
N SER A 88 -11.27 -7.82 -5.50
CA SER A 88 -9.82 -7.95 -5.53
C SER A 88 -9.16 -7.52 -4.22
N ILE A 89 -9.64 -6.43 -3.60
CA ILE A 89 -9.15 -5.98 -2.29
C ILE A 89 -9.45 -7.04 -1.23
N LYS A 90 -10.69 -7.51 -1.14
CA LYS A 90 -11.10 -8.53 -0.16
C LYS A 90 -10.30 -9.82 -0.34
N SER A 91 -10.11 -10.26 -1.57
CA SER A 91 -9.28 -11.41 -1.90
C SER A 91 -7.83 -11.22 -1.48
N ALA A 92 -7.23 -10.06 -1.77
CA ALA A 92 -5.86 -9.76 -1.37
C ALA A 92 -5.69 -9.72 0.15
N VAL A 93 -6.61 -9.10 0.88
CA VAL A 93 -6.59 -9.09 2.35
C VAL A 93 -6.64 -10.50 2.91
N ASN A 94 -7.57 -11.34 2.44
CA ASN A 94 -7.70 -12.72 2.89
C ASN A 94 -6.49 -13.58 2.54
N ASN A 95 -5.88 -13.37 1.39
CA ASN A 95 -4.75 -14.19 0.94
C ASN A 95 -3.42 -13.80 1.60
N TYR A 96 -3.24 -12.53 1.97
CA TYR A 96 -1.95 -12.01 2.42
C TYR A 96 -1.95 -11.46 3.84
N LEU A 97 -3.01 -10.74 4.27
CA LEU A 97 -2.99 -10.03 5.55
C LEU A 97 -3.57 -10.83 6.73
N THR A 98 -4.30 -11.92 6.45
CA THR A 98 -4.82 -12.83 7.49
C THR A 98 -3.88 -14.01 7.78
N LYS A 99 -2.79 -14.14 7.04
CA LYS A 99 -1.81 -15.21 7.21
C LYS A 99 -0.85 -14.92 8.35
N PRO A 100 -0.12 -15.95 8.83
CA PRO A 100 0.97 -15.73 9.78
C PRO A 100 1.94 -14.66 9.27
N PHE A 101 2.39 -13.79 10.16
CA PHE A 101 3.26 -12.66 9.84
C PHE A 101 4.45 -12.56 10.81
N VAL A 102 5.50 -11.88 10.36
CA VAL A 102 6.63 -11.52 11.21
C VAL A 102 6.42 -10.10 11.71
N GLU A 103 6.59 -9.92 13.01
CA GLU A 103 6.53 -8.61 13.68
C GLU A 103 7.95 -8.17 14.06
N LEU A 104 8.33 -6.97 13.62
CA LEU A 104 9.55 -6.31 14.03
C LEU A 104 9.19 -5.06 14.83
N ARG A 105 9.70 -4.95 16.08
CA ARG A 105 9.56 -3.78 16.93
C ARG A 105 10.91 -3.09 17.08
N ILE A 106 10.96 -1.82 16.70
CA ILE A 106 12.11 -0.96 16.92
C ILE A 106 11.77 -0.03 18.06
N ILE A 107 12.46 -0.18 19.17
CA ILE A 107 12.27 0.64 20.38
C ILE A 107 13.53 1.45 20.66
N SER A 108 13.36 2.71 21.08
CA SER A 108 14.46 3.51 21.56
C SER A 108 15.02 2.89 22.85
N LYS A 109 16.34 2.74 22.91
CA LYS A 109 16.99 2.57 24.21
C LYS A 109 16.89 3.89 24.95
N GLY A 110 16.12 3.91 26.01
CA GLY A 110 16.09 5.05 26.92
C GLY A 110 17.49 5.35 27.49
#